data_06a0c7de9a6a43e980aae8503dd54a5e
#
_entry.id   06a0c7de9a6a43e980aae8503dd54a5e
#
_cell.length_a   1.000
_cell.length_b   1.000
_cell.length_c   1.000
_cell.angle_alpha   90.00
_cell.angle_beta   90.00
_cell.angle_gamma   90.00
#
_symmetry.space_group_name_H-M   'P 1'
#
loop_
_entity.id
_entity.type
_entity.pdbx_description
1 polymer ?
#
loop_
_entity_poly.entity_id
_entity_poly.type
_entity_poly.pdbx_seq_one_letter_code
_entity_poly.pdbx_strand_id
1 'polypeptide(L)'
;METKNILTIGIDYRVVRGGVAAVENVYSTFYQPFNHVATVVDYGTMQKMMVFFKAYIQFWKWMLFHKEIEIVHVHGSSDASFWRKRIFINLAKMFGKKVVFHCHGSEFQRFSAQHRNAVQKTLIKCDCIIALSESWKCWFETTIHHKNVVVIKNVIALPRVKKVKHNNFVLLFLGRLGKRKGIYDLLDVLIKHKTTFEGKVKFLFGGDGDVEQVKEIIKQNGLENIAEFQGWVNGEKKEYLLNLADAFILPSYNEGLPISVLEAMSYSLPVISTTVGGIPEILKNGENGFIMEPGDKDAIYHAVVSLMEDKSLCKDMGKKSF
;
A
#
# COMPACT_ATOMS: atom_id res chain seq x y z
N MET A 1 5.10 1.91 23.77
CA MET A 1 4.22 3.10 23.92
C MET A 1 2.94 2.66 24.59
N GLU A 2 2.58 3.28 25.69
CA GLU A 2 1.33 2.97 26.39
C GLU A 2 0.14 3.57 25.64
N THR A 3 -0.81 2.75 25.22
CA THR A 3 -1.94 3.14 24.36
C THR A 3 -3.27 2.63 24.89
N LYS A 4 -3.37 2.46 26.22
CA LYS A 4 -4.59 1.95 26.89
C LYS A 4 -5.83 2.78 26.61
N ASN A 5 -5.66 4.09 26.34
CA ASN A 5 -6.75 5.03 26.06
C ASN A 5 -7.12 5.14 24.57
N ILE A 6 -6.52 4.34 23.69
CA ILE A 6 -6.80 4.33 22.25
C ILE A 6 -7.53 3.05 21.88
N LEU A 7 -8.64 3.18 21.14
CA LEU A 7 -9.33 2.07 20.46
C LEU A 7 -9.15 2.20 18.95
N THR A 8 -8.51 1.22 18.33
CA THR A 8 -8.32 1.17 16.87
C THR A 8 -9.48 0.46 16.19
N ILE A 9 -10.03 1.08 15.15
CA ILE A 9 -11.09 0.51 14.30
C ILE A 9 -10.50 0.24 12.92
N GLY A 10 -10.25 -1.01 12.62
CA GLY A 10 -9.47 -1.38 11.44
C GLY A 10 -10.00 -2.57 10.65
N ILE A 11 -9.07 -3.28 10.03
CA ILE A 11 -9.22 -4.58 9.38
C ILE A 11 -8.68 -5.66 10.33
N ASP A 12 -8.92 -6.94 10.08
CA ASP A 12 -8.23 -7.98 10.85
C ASP A 12 -6.73 -8.04 10.46
N TYR A 13 -5.89 -7.39 11.27
CA TYR A 13 -4.45 -7.26 11.06
C TYR A 13 -3.68 -8.58 11.20
N ARG A 14 -4.28 -9.60 11.82
CA ARG A 14 -3.68 -10.94 11.97
C ARG A 14 -3.65 -11.70 10.65
N VAL A 15 -4.53 -11.33 9.72
CA VAL A 15 -4.56 -11.86 8.35
C VAL A 15 -4.04 -10.77 7.42
N VAL A 16 -2.73 -10.72 7.21
CA VAL A 16 -2.08 -9.67 6.40
C VAL A 16 -2.37 -9.90 4.92
N ARG A 17 -3.51 -9.34 4.47
CA ARG A 17 -3.86 -9.23 3.05
C ARG A 17 -4.05 -7.76 2.69
N GLY A 18 -3.09 -7.20 1.97
CA GLY A 18 -3.09 -5.80 1.56
C GLY A 18 -2.45 -4.83 2.57
N GLY A 19 -2.27 -3.59 2.12
CA GLY A 19 -1.46 -2.58 2.80
C GLY A 19 -1.97 -2.16 4.17
N VAL A 20 -3.29 -1.96 4.32
CA VAL A 20 -3.85 -1.51 5.61
C VAL A 20 -3.62 -2.55 6.71
N ALA A 21 -3.82 -3.85 6.40
CA ALA A 21 -3.56 -4.92 7.35
C ALA A 21 -2.07 -5.00 7.74
N ALA A 22 -1.17 -4.73 6.80
CA ALA A 22 0.28 -4.69 7.07
C ALA A 22 0.64 -3.55 8.04
N VAL A 23 0.08 -2.35 7.85
CA VAL A 23 0.29 -1.20 8.75
C VAL A 23 -0.27 -1.49 10.14
N GLU A 24 -1.51 -1.98 10.24
CA GLU A 24 -2.12 -2.30 11.53
C GLU A 24 -1.38 -3.45 12.25
N ASN A 25 -0.84 -4.41 11.51
CA ASN A 25 0.02 -5.46 12.06
C ASN A 25 1.30 -4.87 12.68
N VAL A 26 1.96 -3.92 12.01
CA VAL A 26 3.12 -3.22 12.57
C VAL A 26 2.71 -2.41 13.81
N TYR A 27 1.58 -1.70 13.78
CA TYR A 27 1.09 -0.97 14.97
C TYR A 27 0.85 -1.88 16.16
N SER A 28 0.38 -3.11 15.94
CA SER A 28 0.15 -4.08 17.01
C SER A 28 1.43 -4.47 17.76
N THR A 29 2.60 -4.28 17.16
CA THR A 29 3.90 -4.53 17.82
C THR A 29 4.37 -3.37 18.68
N PHE A 30 3.92 -2.15 18.39
CA PHE A 30 4.34 -0.93 19.10
C PHE A 30 3.33 -0.45 20.13
N TYR A 31 2.02 -0.69 19.90
CA TYR A 31 0.96 -0.28 20.80
C TYR A 31 0.71 -1.35 21.86
N GLN A 32 0.79 -0.97 23.13
CA GLN A 32 0.56 -1.88 24.24
C GLN A 32 -0.28 -1.20 25.34
N PRO A 33 -1.50 -1.71 25.60
CA PRO A 33 -2.20 -2.74 24.82
C PRO A 33 -2.63 -2.24 23.44
N PHE A 34 -2.77 -3.13 22.45
CA PHE A 34 -3.38 -2.82 21.16
C PHE A 34 -4.87 -3.14 21.20
N ASN A 35 -5.67 -2.18 21.69
CA ASN A 35 -7.13 -2.29 21.70
C ASN A 35 -7.65 -2.14 20.28
N HIS A 36 -8.27 -3.19 19.75
CA HIS A 36 -8.61 -3.25 18.33
C HIS A 36 -9.97 -3.89 18.07
N VAL A 37 -10.72 -3.31 17.14
CA VAL A 37 -11.99 -3.85 16.61
C VAL A 37 -11.84 -4.04 15.09
N ALA A 38 -11.81 -5.29 14.65
CA ALA A 38 -11.78 -5.63 13.24
C ALA A 38 -13.19 -5.52 12.64
N THR A 39 -13.36 -4.64 11.64
CA THR A 39 -14.66 -4.41 10.97
C THR A 39 -14.83 -5.18 9.68
N VAL A 40 -13.80 -5.83 9.22
CA VAL A 40 -13.79 -6.65 8.00
C VAL A 40 -12.64 -7.66 8.05
N VAL A 41 -12.87 -8.80 7.41
CA VAL A 41 -11.88 -9.82 7.06
C VAL A 41 -11.93 -10.04 5.54
N ASP A 42 -10.84 -10.49 4.97
CA ASP A 42 -10.78 -10.73 3.53
C ASP A 42 -11.29 -12.13 3.15
N TYR A 43 -12.60 -12.34 3.37
CA TYR A 43 -13.32 -13.57 3.04
C TYR A 43 -14.64 -13.25 2.31
N GLY A 44 -15.47 -14.26 2.04
CA GLY A 44 -16.74 -14.13 1.35
C GLY A 44 -17.71 -13.13 1.99
N THR A 45 -18.72 -12.69 1.24
CA THR A 45 -19.65 -11.61 1.62
C THR A 45 -20.38 -11.88 2.94
N MET A 46 -20.82 -13.11 3.18
CA MET A 46 -21.54 -13.47 4.42
C MET A 46 -20.63 -13.35 5.65
N GLN A 47 -19.39 -13.77 5.54
CA GLN A 47 -18.39 -13.64 6.62
C GLN A 47 -18.07 -12.16 6.90
N LYS A 48 -17.98 -11.33 5.86
CA LYS A 48 -17.79 -9.87 6.02
C LYS A 48 -18.94 -9.23 6.81
N MET A 49 -20.18 -9.66 6.56
CA MET A 49 -21.35 -9.18 7.31
C MET A 49 -21.33 -9.63 8.77
N MET A 50 -21.05 -10.91 9.04
CA MET A 50 -20.94 -11.41 10.41
C MET A 50 -19.83 -10.70 11.20
N VAL A 51 -18.67 -10.50 10.62
CA VAL A 51 -17.56 -9.76 11.26
C VAL A 51 -17.96 -8.32 11.56
N PHE A 52 -18.64 -7.66 10.63
CA PHE A 52 -19.12 -6.30 10.84
C PHE A 52 -20.13 -6.24 12.02
N PHE A 53 -21.09 -7.16 12.09
CA PHE A 53 -22.06 -7.21 13.17
C PHE A 53 -21.40 -7.49 14.53
N LYS A 54 -20.44 -8.43 14.56
CA LYS A 54 -19.63 -8.69 15.75
C LYS A 54 -18.82 -7.45 16.17
N ALA A 55 -18.23 -6.75 15.22
CA ALA A 55 -17.50 -5.51 15.46
C ALA A 55 -18.40 -4.42 16.06
N TYR A 56 -19.64 -4.31 15.57
CA TYR A 56 -20.62 -3.36 16.09
C TYR A 56 -20.92 -3.62 17.57
N ILE A 57 -21.22 -4.89 17.94
CA ILE A 57 -21.45 -5.28 19.35
C ILE A 57 -20.21 -5.06 20.21
N GLN A 58 -19.03 -5.42 19.68
CA GLN A 58 -17.77 -5.25 20.39
C GLN A 58 -17.48 -3.76 20.65
N PHE A 59 -17.77 -2.89 19.68
CA PHE A 59 -17.60 -1.44 19.84
C PHE A 59 -18.48 -0.89 20.96
N TRP A 60 -19.76 -1.31 21.03
CA TRP A 60 -20.65 -0.91 22.12
C TRP A 60 -20.13 -1.34 23.48
N LYS A 61 -19.59 -2.57 23.60
CA LYS A 61 -18.96 -3.04 24.84
C LYS A 61 -17.77 -2.15 25.22
N TRP A 62 -16.92 -1.78 24.25
CA TRP A 62 -15.82 -0.85 24.51
C TRP A 62 -16.32 0.50 25.03
N MET A 63 -17.32 1.07 24.43
CA MET A 63 -17.84 2.40 24.82
C MET A 63 -18.52 2.39 26.18
N LEU A 64 -19.19 1.31 26.56
CA LEU A 64 -19.95 1.23 27.82
C LEU A 64 -19.07 0.83 29.00
N PHE A 65 -18.10 -0.06 28.82
CA PHE A 65 -17.36 -0.66 29.93
C PHE A 65 -15.90 -0.18 30.04
N HIS A 66 -15.36 0.51 29.03
CA HIS A 66 -13.97 0.98 29.01
C HIS A 66 -13.94 2.52 28.97
N LYS A 67 -14.15 3.13 30.15
CA LYS A 67 -14.18 4.60 30.30
C LYS A 67 -12.82 5.25 30.01
N GLU A 68 -11.72 4.50 30.17
CA GLU A 68 -10.36 4.89 29.87
C GLU A 68 -10.12 5.19 28.39
N ILE A 69 -10.95 4.68 27.48
CA ILE A 69 -10.84 5.00 26.06
C ILE A 69 -11.23 6.46 25.83
N GLU A 70 -10.31 7.25 25.34
CA GLU A 70 -10.49 8.67 25.00
C GLU A 70 -10.50 8.90 23.48
N ILE A 71 -9.71 8.09 22.75
CA ILE A 71 -9.46 8.25 21.33
C ILE A 71 -9.93 7.01 20.59
N VAL A 72 -10.68 7.22 19.51
CA VAL A 72 -11.04 6.19 18.54
C VAL A 72 -10.26 6.46 17.23
N HIS A 73 -9.26 5.63 16.97
CA HIS A 73 -8.40 5.72 15.79
C HIS A 73 -8.96 4.84 14.68
N VAL A 74 -9.45 5.45 13.61
CA VAL A 74 -10.19 4.79 12.53
C VAL A 74 -9.35 4.69 11.28
N HIS A 75 -8.92 3.50 10.91
CA HIS A 75 -8.25 3.23 9.64
C HIS A 75 -9.30 3.04 8.54
N GLY A 76 -9.32 3.94 7.56
CA GLY A 76 -10.33 3.96 6.50
C GLY A 76 -9.75 4.08 5.10
N SER A 77 -10.57 3.68 4.13
CA SER A 77 -10.32 3.86 2.70
C SER A 77 -11.64 4.24 2.01
N SER A 78 -11.70 4.20 0.68
CA SER A 78 -12.90 4.49 -0.12
C SER A 78 -14.01 3.42 0.01
N ASP A 79 -15.13 3.67 -0.64
CA ASP A 79 -16.22 2.75 -0.91
C ASP A 79 -16.80 2.08 0.34
N ALA A 80 -17.01 0.78 0.31
CA ALA A 80 -17.59 0.02 1.43
C ALA A 80 -16.79 0.19 2.73
N SER A 81 -15.49 0.45 2.66
CA SER A 81 -14.67 0.73 3.84
C SER A 81 -15.10 2.02 4.52
N PHE A 82 -15.27 3.10 3.76
CA PHE A 82 -15.73 4.38 4.29
C PHE A 82 -17.11 4.28 4.95
N TRP A 83 -18.07 3.65 4.27
CA TRP A 83 -19.44 3.54 4.79
C TRP A 83 -19.50 2.76 6.12
N ARG A 84 -18.73 1.68 6.24
CA ARG A 84 -18.61 0.96 7.51
C ARG A 84 -17.99 1.84 8.60
N LYS A 85 -16.87 2.51 8.31
CA LYS A 85 -16.14 3.34 9.28
C LYS A 85 -16.94 4.57 9.71
N ARG A 86 -17.74 5.15 8.83
CA ARG A 86 -18.66 6.25 9.14
C ARG A 86 -19.59 5.93 10.31
N ILE A 87 -20.05 4.69 10.43
CA ILE A 87 -20.91 4.25 11.54
C ILE A 87 -20.16 4.39 12.86
N PHE A 88 -18.93 3.86 12.93
CA PHE A 88 -18.12 3.92 14.15
C PHE A 88 -17.67 5.35 14.49
N ILE A 89 -17.37 6.18 13.49
CA ILE A 89 -17.09 7.62 13.69
C ILE A 89 -18.27 8.31 14.36
N ASN A 90 -19.48 8.13 13.82
CA ASN A 90 -20.66 8.75 14.40
C ASN A 90 -20.95 8.25 15.83
N LEU A 91 -20.85 6.94 16.07
CA LEU A 91 -21.02 6.36 17.39
C LEU A 91 -19.96 6.89 18.38
N ALA A 92 -18.68 6.91 18.00
CA ALA A 92 -17.63 7.46 18.84
C ALA A 92 -17.90 8.92 19.26
N LYS A 93 -18.36 9.74 18.31
CA LYS A 93 -18.75 11.12 18.60
C LYS A 93 -19.97 11.22 19.52
N MET A 94 -20.95 10.31 19.42
CA MET A 94 -22.09 10.23 20.35
C MET A 94 -21.64 9.94 21.79
N PHE A 95 -20.58 9.14 21.97
CA PHE A 95 -19.96 8.87 23.26
C PHE A 95 -18.94 9.94 23.71
N GLY A 96 -18.88 11.08 23.02
CA GLY A 96 -17.95 12.18 23.35
C GLY A 96 -16.47 11.88 23.14
N LYS A 97 -16.15 10.80 22.39
CA LYS A 97 -14.75 10.42 22.16
C LYS A 97 -14.08 11.30 21.10
N LYS A 98 -12.76 11.50 21.21
CA LYS A 98 -11.97 12.06 20.12
C LYS A 98 -11.82 11.03 19.02
N VAL A 99 -11.93 11.47 17.76
CA VAL A 99 -11.86 10.60 16.59
C VAL A 99 -10.72 11.03 15.68
N VAL A 100 -9.82 10.11 15.41
CA VAL A 100 -8.75 10.26 14.42
C VAL A 100 -9.08 9.40 13.21
N PHE A 101 -9.19 10.00 12.02
CA PHE A 101 -9.39 9.26 10.77
C PHE A 101 -8.08 9.13 10.02
N HIS A 102 -7.60 7.91 9.83
CA HIS A 102 -6.37 7.61 9.10
C HIS A 102 -6.72 7.09 7.70
N CYS A 103 -6.43 7.87 6.67
CA CYS A 103 -6.79 7.55 5.30
C CYS A 103 -5.72 6.73 4.59
N HIS A 104 -6.09 5.51 4.16
CA HIS A 104 -5.20 4.62 3.40
C HIS A 104 -5.62 4.41 1.95
N GLY A 105 -6.77 4.94 1.54
CA GLY A 105 -7.36 4.68 0.22
C GLY A 105 -6.76 5.54 -0.88
N SER A 106 -6.07 4.96 -1.85
CA SER A 106 -5.62 5.69 -3.05
C SER A 106 -6.79 6.25 -3.87
N GLU A 107 -7.94 5.56 -3.90
CA GLU A 107 -9.15 5.98 -4.62
C GLU A 107 -10.03 6.96 -3.83
N PHE A 108 -9.57 7.44 -2.67
CA PHE A 108 -10.40 8.23 -1.77
C PHE A 108 -10.79 9.59 -2.36
N GLN A 109 -9.93 10.21 -3.17
CA GLN A 109 -10.25 11.47 -3.86
C GLN A 109 -11.40 11.29 -4.85
N ARG A 110 -11.34 10.24 -5.70
CA ARG A 110 -12.41 9.91 -6.66
C ARG A 110 -13.72 9.58 -5.92
N PHE A 111 -13.65 8.75 -4.89
CA PHE A 111 -14.79 8.41 -4.04
C PHE A 111 -15.40 9.66 -3.39
N SER A 112 -14.57 10.55 -2.86
CA SER A 112 -15.00 11.80 -2.24
C SER A 112 -15.70 12.73 -3.24
N ALA A 113 -15.24 12.82 -4.48
CA ALA A 113 -15.90 13.59 -5.53
C ALA A 113 -17.32 13.08 -5.81
N GLN A 114 -17.52 11.75 -5.82
CA GLN A 114 -18.83 11.11 -6.03
C GLN A 114 -19.76 11.25 -4.81
N HIS A 115 -19.22 11.35 -3.60
CA HIS A 115 -19.97 11.34 -2.34
C HIS A 115 -19.66 12.54 -1.45
N ARG A 116 -19.40 13.71 -2.07
CA ARG A 116 -18.85 14.92 -1.42
C ARG A 116 -19.54 15.28 -0.10
N ASN A 117 -20.86 15.42 -0.10
CA ASN A 117 -21.62 15.82 1.09
C ASN A 117 -21.48 14.82 2.24
N ALA A 118 -21.50 13.52 1.94
CA ALA A 118 -21.41 12.48 2.97
C ALA A 118 -19.98 12.40 3.55
N VAL A 119 -18.96 12.48 2.69
CA VAL A 119 -17.57 12.46 3.10
C VAL A 119 -17.25 13.69 3.94
N GLN A 120 -17.56 14.89 3.47
CA GLN A 120 -17.30 16.14 4.18
C GLN A 120 -18.00 16.17 5.54
N LYS A 121 -19.33 15.89 5.60
CA LYS A 121 -20.09 15.83 6.86
C LYS A 121 -19.56 14.81 7.86
N THR A 122 -18.92 13.75 7.38
CA THR A 122 -18.34 12.73 8.24
C THR A 122 -16.98 13.16 8.77
N LEU A 123 -16.10 13.60 7.87
CA LEU A 123 -14.72 13.93 8.22
C LEU A 123 -14.59 15.18 9.07
N ILE A 124 -15.44 16.19 8.88
CA ILE A 124 -15.46 17.39 9.74
C ILE A 124 -15.76 17.07 11.21
N LYS A 125 -16.43 15.94 11.48
CA LYS A 125 -16.65 15.47 12.87
C LYS A 125 -15.39 14.87 13.52
N CYS A 126 -14.43 14.45 12.72
CA CYS A 126 -13.18 13.92 13.24
C CYS A 126 -12.35 15.05 13.86
N ASP A 127 -11.66 14.77 14.95
CA ASP A 127 -10.80 15.74 15.64
C ASP A 127 -9.45 15.90 14.93
N CYS A 128 -9.04 14.86 14.20
CA CYS A 128 -7.81 14.87 13.40
C CYS A 128 -7.96 13.92 12.19
N ILE A 129 -7.31 14.27 11.09
CA ILE A 129 -7.10 13.37 9.94
C ILE A 129 -5.60 13.08 9.84
N ILE A 130 -5.25 11.80 9.68
CA ILE A 130 -3.91 11.38 9.32
C ILE A 130 -3.90 11.13 7.81
N ALA A 131 -3.05 11.88 7.11
CA ALA A 131 -2.73 11.72 5.70
C ALA A 131 -1.38 11.02 5.54
N LEU A 132 -1.18 10.32 4.42
CA LEU A 132 0.05 9.55 4.19
C LEU A 132 1.18 10.37 3.53
N SER A 133 0.88 11.59 3.09
CA SER A 133 1.80 12.48 2.38
C SER A 133 1.36 13.94 2.48
N GLU A 134 2.25 14.87 2.19
CA GLU A 134 1.92 16.30 2.16
C GLU A 134 0.91 16.64 1.06
N SER A 135 0.97 15.96 -0.09
CA SER A 135 -0.01 16.12 -1.16
C SER A 135 -1.42 15.71 -0.72
N TRP A 136 -1.54 14.62 0.03
CA TRP A 136 -2.81 14.18 0.61
C TRP A 136 -3.29 15.12 1.73
N LYS A 137 -2.38 15.63 2.55
CA LYS A 137 -2.71 16.64 3.58
C LYS A 137 -3.29 17.90 2.91
N CYS A 138 -2.60 18.45 1.93
CA CYS A 138 -3.07 19.61 1.17
C CYS A 138 -4.48 19.37 0.59
N TRP A 139 -4.72 18.18 0.04
CA TRP A 139 -6.04 17.84 -0.50
C TRP A 139 -7.13 17.80 0.60
N PHE A 140 -6.87 17.24 1.78
CA PHE A 140 -7.84 17.28 2.89
C PHE A 140 -8.11 18.68 3.40
N GLU A 141 -7.10 19.53 3.47
CA GLU A 141 -7.23 20.92 3.90
C GLU A 141 -8.02 21.77 2.88
N THR A 142 -7.72 21.61 1.59
CA THR A 142 -8.32 22.45 0.52
C THR A 142 -9.67 21.94 0.02
N THR A 143 -9.89 20.62 -0.06
CA THR A 143 -11.11 20.03 -0.64
C THR A 143 -12.13 19.64 0.41
N ILE A 144 -11.70 19.08 1.53
CA ILE A 144 -12.58 18.71 2.65
C ILE A 144 -12.73 19.87 3.63
N HIS A 145 -11.80 20.83 3.61
CA HIS A 145 -11.71 21.96 4.55
C HIS A 145 -11.53 21.52 6.00
N HIS A 146 -10.75 20.44 6.22
CA HIS A 146 -10.44 19.97 7.55
C HIS A 146 -9.28 20.75 8.16
N LYS A 147 -9.46 21.29 9.39
CA LYS A 147 -8.49 22.22 10.01
C LYS A 147 -7.30 21.51 10.69
N ASN A 148 -7.43 20.25 11.02
CA ASN A 148 -6.40 19.50 11.75
C ASN A 148 -6.02 18.24 10.96
N VAL A 149 -5.06 18.39 10.06
CA VAL A 149 -4.52 17.30 9.25
C VAL A 149 -3.03 17.15 9.52
N VAL A 150 -2.61 15.95 9.87
CA VAL A 150 -1.20 15.62 10.12
C VAL A 150 -0.72 14.58 9.11
N VAL A 151 0.56 14.64 8.75
CA VAL A 151 1.17 13.63 7.90
C VAL A 151 1.87 12.59 8.77
N ILE A 152 1.41 11.34 8.66
CA ILE A 152 2.10 10.17 9.21
C ILE A 152 2.22 9.15 8.09
N LYS A 153 3.43 8.96 7.59
CA LYS A 153 3.71 7.98 6.54
C LYS A 153 3.48 6.56 7.04
N ASN A 154 3.17 5.66 6.11
CA ASN A 154 3.04 4.24 6.45
C ASN A 154 4.34 3.73 7.09
N VAL A 155 4.18 2.88 8.09
CA VAL A 155 5.29 2.25 8.81
C VAL A 155 5.46 0.81 8.34
N ILE A 156 6.70 0.37 8.32
CA ILE A 156 7.09 -1.02 8.03
C ILE A 156 8.03 -1.53 9.10
N ALA A 157 8.09 -2.84 9.28
CA ALA A 157 9.12 -3.45 10.09
C ALA A 157 10.46 -3.45 9.31
N LEU A 158 11.55 -3.07 9.97
CA LEU A 158 12.87 -3.12 9.35
C LEU A 158 13.31 -4.57 9.16
N PRO A 159 13.70 -4.98 7.94
CA PRO A 159 14.08 -6.34 7.65
C PRO A 159 15.52 -6.66 8.07
N ARG A 160 15.82 -7.96 8.14
CA ARG A 160 17.20 -8.43 8.11
C ARG A 160 17.57 -8.77 6.67
N VAL A 161 18.30 -7.88 6.02
CA VAL A 161 18.69 -8.04 4.61
C VAL A 161 19.75 -9.15 4.47
N LYS A 162 19.45 -10.16 3.64
CA LYS A 162 20.35 -11.28 3.29
C LYS A 162 20.29 -11.51 1.79
N LYS A 163 21.01 -10.72 1.01
CA LYS A 163 20.98 -10.80 -0.45
C LYS A 163 21.31 -12.21 -0.96
N VAL A 164 20.48 -12.69 -1.88
CA VAL A 164 20.60 -13.97 -2.55
C VAL A 164 21.41 -13.76 -3.85
N LYS A 165 22.44 -14.58 -4.09
CA LYS A 165 23.22 -14.52 -5.33
C LYS A 165 22.45 -15.17 -6.48
N HIS A 166 22.46 -14.55 -7.63
CA HIS A 166 21.87 -15.03 -8.88
C HIS A 166 22.64 -14.47 -10.09
N ASN A 167 22.34 -15.00 -11.27
CA ASN A 167 23.08 -14.64 -12.50
C ASN A 167 22.39 -13.54 -13.31
N ASN A 168 21.05 -13.57 -13.38
CA ASN A 168 20.25 -12.62 -14.13
C ASN A 168 19.89 -11.41 -13.28
N PHE A 169 19.70 -10.25 -13.89
CA PHE A 169 19.09 -9.11 -13.20
C PHE A 169 17.64 -9.42 -12.81
N VAL A 170 17.28 -9.31 -11.54
CA VAL A 170 15.94 -9.64 -11.03
C VAL A 170 15.18 -8.36 -10.72
N LEU A 171 14.07 -8.15 -11.44
CA LEU A 171 13.14 -7.06 -11.22
C LEU A 171 11.87 -7.58 -10.55
N LEU A 172 11.51 -7.02 -9.40
CA LEU A 172 10.38 -7.48 -8.60
C LEU A 172 9.22 -6.48 -8.66
N PHE A 173 8.01 -6.98 -8.91
CA PHE A 173 6.75 -6.27 -8.77
C PHE A 173 5.90 -6.95 -7.69
N LEU A 174 5.48 -6.22 -6.67
CA LEU A 174 4.54 -6.70 -5.65
C LEU A 174 3.32 -5.79 -5.56
N GLY A 175 2.15 -6.33 -5.90
CA GLY A 175 0.91 -5.60 -5.85
C GLY A 175 -0.23 -6.33 -6.57
N ARG A 176 -1.44 -5.75 -6.49
CA ARG A 176 -2.56 -6.28 -7.24
C ARG A 176 -2.31 -6.15 -8.75
N LEU A 177 -2.30 -7.25 -9.47
CA LEU A 177 -2.18 -7.27 -10.92
C LEU A 177 -3.43 -6.63 -11.53
N GLY A 178 -3.25 -5.55 -12.26
CA GLY A 178 -4.36 -4.81 -12.89
C GLY A 178 -3.93 -3.43 -13.38
N LYS A 179 -4.79 -2.79 -14.17
CA LYS A 179 -4.52 -1.49 -14.82
C LYS A 179 -4.03 -0.43 -13.84
N ARG A 180 -4.65 -0.33 -12.66
CA ARG A 180 -4.30 0.69 -11.65
C ARG A 180 -2.84 0.60 -11.19
N LYS A 181 -2.26 -0.59 -11.15
CA LYS A 181 -0.87 -0.83 -10.74
C LYS A 181 0.12 -0.83 -11.92
N GLY A 182 -0.36 -0.58 -13.15
CA GLY A 182 0.47 -0.46 -14.34
C GLY A 182 1.07 -1.77 -14.85
N ILE A 183 0.51 -2.94 -14.47
CA ILE A 183 1.06 -4.23 -14.89
C ILE A 183 0.99 -4.41 -16.40
N TYR A 184 -0.05 -3.87 -17.06
CA TYR A 184 -0.21 -4.00 -18.51
C TYR A 184 0.82 -3.16 -19.26
N ASP A 185 1.16 -1.96 -18.77
CA ASP A 185 2.24 -1.15 -19.37
C ASP A 185 3.59 -1.86 -19.26
N LEU A 186 3.84 -2.51 -18.12
CA LEU A 186 5.04 -3.30 -17.95
C LEU A 186 5.07 -4.50 -18.88
N LEU A 187 3.95 -5.24 -19.06
CA LEU A 187 3.87 -6.33 -20.02
C LEU A 187 4.07 -5.85 -21.47
N ASP A 188 3.50 -4.70 -21.84
CA ASP A 188 3.72 -4.11 -23.17
C ASP A 188 5.20 -3.80 -23.42
N VAL A 189 5.91 -3.28 -22.40
CA VAL A 189 7.37 -3.06 -22.47
C VAL A 189 8.11 -4.38 -22.65
N LEU A 190 7.73 -5.45 -21.93
CA LEU A 190 8.34 -6.77 -22.07
C LEU A 190 8.13 -7.35 -23.47
N ILE A 191 6.93 -7.20 -24.03
CA ILE A 191 6.59 -7.67 -25.38
C ILE A 191 7.44 -6.92 -26.42
N LYS A 192 7.42 -5.58 -26.35
CA LYS A 192 8.11 -4.71 -27.30
C LYS A 192 9.63 -4.93 -27.30
N HIS A 193 10.21 -5.20 -26.14
CA HIS A 193 11.65 -5.27 -25.94
C HIS A 193 12.16 -6.65 -25.50
N LYS A 194 11.43 -7.72 -25.87
CA LYS A 194 11.72 -9.10 -25.46
C LYS A 194 13.17 -9.49 -25.70
N THR A 195 13.69 -9.23 -26.89
CA THR A 195 15.07 -9.58 -27.28
C THR A 195 16.16 -8.88 -26.44
N THR A 196 15.87 -7.69 -25.94
CA THR A 196 16.78 -6.95 -25.04
C THR A 196 16.88 -7.63 -23.67
N PHE A 197 15.78 -8.20 -23.18
CA PHE A 197 15.66 -8.75 -21.83
C PHE A 197 15.98 -10.25 -21.77
N GLU A 198 15.82 -10.99 -22.87
CA GLU A 198 15.99 -12.46 -22.90
C GLU A 198 17.41 -12.86 -22.47
N GLY A 199 17.48 -13.81 -21.51
CA GLY A 199 18.75 -14.27 -20.93
C GLY A 199 19.44 -13.30 -19.95
N LYS A 200 18.95 -12.07 -19.82
CA LYS A 200 19.57 -11.04 -18.96
C LYS A 200 18.73 -10.68 -17.74
N VAL A 201 17.40 -10.68 -17.86
CA VAL A 201 16.46 -10.22 -16.84
C VAL A 201 15.47 -11.29 -16.47
N LYS A 202 15.06 -11.31 -15.18
CA LYS A 202 13.89 -12.01 -14.68
C LYS A 202 12.95 -11.01 -14.03
N PHE A 203 11.72 -10.92 -14.56
CA PHE A 203 10.64 -10.15 -13.97
C PHE A 203 9.78 -11.07 -13.11
N LEU A 204 9.73 -10.80 -11.80
CA LEU A 204 8.95 -11.57 -10.85
C LEU A 204 7.72 -10.77 -10.45
N PHE A 205 6.52 -11.33 -10.68
CA PHE A 205 5.24 -10.70 -10.38
C PHE A 205 4.55 -11.40 -9.22
N GLY A 206 4.36 -10.71 -8.10
CA GLY A 206 3.64 -11.22 -6.93
C GLY A 206 2.37 -10.43 -6.63
N GLY A 207 1.26 -11.16 -6.39
CA GLY A 207 0.01 -10.52 -6.01
C GLY A 207 -1.25 -11.29 -6.40
N ASP A 208 -2.39 -10.60 -6.30
CA ASP A 208 -3.71 -11.05 -6.74
C ASP A 208 -4.22 -10.19 -7.91
N GLY A 209 -5.49 -10.30 -8.28
CA GLY A 209 -6.12 -9.50 -9.33
C GLY A 209 -6.26 -10.25 -10.65
N ASP A 210 -5.84 -9.64 -11.75
CA ASP A 210 -6.03 -10.16 -13.11
C ASP A 210 -5.02 -11.27 -13.47
N VAL A 211 -4.84 -12.22 -12.53
CA VAL A 211 -3.78 -13.26 -12.58
C VAL A 211 -3.82 -14.08 -13.84
N GLU A 212 -5.00 -14.58 -14.20
CA GLU A 212 -5.12 -15.47 -15.38
C GLU A 212 -4.87 -14.70 -16.68
N GLN A 213 -5.34 -13.45 -16.75
CA GLN A 213 -5.08 -12.60 -17.91
C GLN A 213 -3.58 -12.28 -18.07
N VAL A 214 -2.89 -11.99 -16.97
CA VAL A 214 -1.43 -11.75 -16.97
C VAL A 214 -0.67 -12.99 -17.42
N LYS A 215 -1.01 -14.18 -16.89
CA LYS A 215 -0.42 -15.45 -17.32
C LYS A 215 -0.64 -15.75 -18.80
N GLU A 216 -1.85 -15.46 -19.27
CA GLU A 216 -2.20 -15.67 -20.69
C GLU A 216 -1.37 -14.75 -21.60
N ILE A 217 -1.23 -13.46 -21.25
CA ILE A 217 -0.39 -12.52 -22.01
C ILE A 217 1.07 -13.00 -22.02
N ILE A 218 1.62 -13.44 -20.89
CA ILE A 218 2.98 -13.99 -20.80
C ILE A 218 3.15 -15.17 -21.78
N LYS A 219 2.21 -16.13 -21.74
CA LYS A 219 2.26 -17.32 -22.59
C LYS A 219 2.08 -17.00 -24.07
N GLN A 220 1.09 -16.18 -24.44
CA GLN A 220 0.80 -15.83 -25.85
C GLN A 220 1.96 -15.10 -26.52
N ASN A 221 2.76 -14.37 -25.75
CA ASN A 221 3.91 -13.61 -26.27
C ASN A 221 5.26 -14.31 -26.04
N GLY A 222 5.25 -15.54 -25.51
CA GLY A 222 6.45 -16.34 -25.25
C GLY A 222 7.41 -15.66 -24.27
N LEU A 223 6.86 -15.07 -23.19
CA LEU A 223 7.63 -14.34 -22.20
C LEU A 223 8.04 -15.20 -20.99
N GLU A 224 7.77 -16.50 -20.99
CA GLU A 224 7.97 -17.41 -19.85
C GLU A 224 9.43 -17.46 -19.39
N ASN A 225 10.36 -17.21 -20.30
CA ASN A 225 11.79 -17.16 -19.97
C ASN A 225 12.20 -15.89 -19.22
N ILE A 226 11.42 -14.80 -19.31
CA ILE A 226 11.75 -13.49 -18.72
C ILE A 226 10.75 -13.03 -17.67
N ALA A 227 9.52 -13.56 -17.62
CA ALA A 227 8.45 -13.13 -16.73
C ALA A 227 7.85 -14.33 -16.00
N GLU A 228 7.79 -14.27 -14.66
CA GLU A 228 7.31 -15.36 -13.81
C GLU A 228 6.33 -14.85 -12.75
N PHE A 229 5.16 -15.48 -12.67
CA PHE A 229 4.16 -15.18 -11.66
C PHE A 229 4.44 -15.99 -10.39
N GLN A 230 4.58 -15.27 -9.27
CA GLN A 230 4.96 -15.83 -7.97
C GLN A 230 3.76 -16.17 -7.06
N GLY A 231 2.53 -15.94 -7.51
CA GLY A 231 1.33 -16.11 -6.69
C GLY A 231 1.16 -14.99 -5.67
N TRP A 232 0.34 -15.27 -4.66
CA TRP A 232 0.23 -14.39 -3.49
C TRP A 232 1.51 -14.46 -2.65
N VAL A 233 2.12 -13.30 -2.40
CA VAL A 233 3.44 -13.18 -1.76
C VAL A 233 3.30 -12.52 -0.40
N ASN A 234 3.63 -13.26 0.68
CA ASN A 234 3.68 -12.77 2.06
C ASN A 234 4.73 -13.54 2.88
N GLY A 235 4.98 -13.09 4.11
CA GLY A 235 5.89 -13.77 5.06
C GLY A 235 7.26 -14.06 4.46
N GLU A 236 7.77 -15.28 4.73
CA GLU A 236 9.10 -15.73 4.29
C GLU A 236 9.30 -15.66 2.77
N LYS A 237 8.24 -15.95 1.98
CA LYS A 237 8.32 -15.85 0.52
C LYS A 237 8.55 -14.40 0.08
N LYS A 238 7.90 -13.43 0.72
CA LYS A 238 8.12 -12.01 0.43
C LYS A 238 9.54 -11.58 0.78
N GLU A 239 10.02 -11.97 1.96
CA GLU A 239 11.39 -11.71 2.38
C GLU A 239 12.42 -12.32 1.42
N TYR A 240 12.20 -13.56 0.98
CA TYR A 240 13.05 -14.21 0.00
C TYR A 240 13.11 -13.43 -1.33
N LEU A 241 11.94 -13.05 -1.89
CA LEU A 241 11.88 -12.33 -3.17
C LEU A 241 12.50 -10.93 -3.08
N LEU A 242 12.31 -10.21 -1.96
CA LEU A 242 12.95 -8.92 -1.73
C LEU A 242 14.48 -9.03 -1.56
N ASN A 243 14.96 -10.13 -0.97
CA ASN A 243 16.39 -10.41 -0.89
C ASN A 243 16.99 -10.87 -2.24
N LEU A 244 16.18 -11.53 -3.09
CA LEU A 244 16.58 -11.98 -4.41
C LEU A 244 16.63 -10.83 -5.43
N ALA A 245 15.75 -9.84 -5.30
CA ALA A 245 15.63 -8.75 -6.27
C ALA A 245 16.84 -7.82 -6.29
N ASP A 246 17.17 -7.31 -7.48
CA ASP A 246 18.13 -6.21 -7.71
C ASP A 246 17.43 -4.86 -7.73
N ALA A 247 16.18 -4.79 -8.24
CA ALA A 247 15.37 -3.59 -8.26
C ALA A 247 13.89 -3.91 -8.08
N PHE A 248 13.12 -2.90 -7.71
CA PHE A 248 11.68 -2.97 -7.54
C PHE A 248 10.97 -2.06 -8.53
N ILE A 249 9.85 -2.52 -9.10
CA ILE A 249 9.05 -1.73 -10.04
C ILE A 249 7.57 -1.70 -9.66
N LEU A 250 6.98 -0.51 -9.66
CA LEU A 250 5.55 -0.31 -9.44
C LEU A 250 5.05 0.91 -10.26
N PRO A 251 4.73 0.75 -11.56
CA PRO A 251 4.36 1.85 -12.46
C PRO A 251 2.88 2.21 -12.31
N SER A 252 2.44 2.51 -11.09
CA SER A 252 1.05 2.72 -10.71
C SER A 252 0.45 4.00 -11.28
N TYR A 253 -0.86 3.97 -11.54
CA TYR A 253 -1.67 5.14 -11.91
C TYR A 253 -2.27 5.87 -10.71
N ASN A 254 -2.34 5.20 -9.56
CA ASN A 254 -2.93 5.79 -8.36
C ASN A 254 -2.46 5.08 -7.09
N GLU A 255 -1.91 5.86 -6.14
CA GLU A 255 -1.43 5.39 -4.84
C GLU A 255 -1.74 6.40 -3.72
N GLY A 256 -1.78 5.90 -2.48
CA GLY A 256 -1.59 6.75 -1.31
C GLY A 256 -0.09 6.89 -1.02
N LEU A 257 0.43 5.98 -0.20
CA LEU A 257 1.85 5.70 -0.03
C LEU A 257 2.02 4.17 -0.02
N PRO A 258 2.51 3.56 -1.13
CA PRO A 258 2.49 2.10 -1.28
C PRO A 258 3.50 1.43 -0.35
N ILE A 259 3.02 0.49 0.47
CA ILE A 259 3.86 -0.26 1.42
C ILE A 259 4.91 -1.09 0.70
N SER A 260 4.56 -1.70 -0.44
CA SER A 260 5.53 -2.50 -1.21
C SER A 260 6.73 -1.70 -1.70
N VAL A 261 6.57 -0.39 -1.95
CA VAL A 261 7.70 0.52 -2.26
C VAL A 261 8.55 0.74 -1.01
N LEU A 262 7.93 1.03 0.14
CA LEU A 262 8.66 1.19 1.40
C LEU A 262 9.41 -0.09 1.79
N GLU A 263 8.74 -1.25 1.64
CA GLU A 263 9.37 -2.56 1.87
C GLU A 263 10.57 -2.74 0.93
N ALA A 264 10.44 -2.49 -0.37
CA ALA A 264 11.54 -2.60 -1.32
C ALA A 264 12.72 -1.68 -0.95
N MET A 265 12.44 -0.43 -0.59
CA MET A 265 13.45 0.53 -0.14
C MET A 265 14.17 0.04 1.11
N SER A 266 13.47 -0.57 2.08
CA SER A 266 14.08 -1.14 3.29
C SER A 266 15.01 -2.33 3.03
N TYR A 267 14.90 -2.96 1.85
CA TYR A 267 15.85 -3.98 1.38
C TYR A 267 16.96 -3.40 0.52
N SER A 268 17.13 -2.08 0.51
CA SER A 268 18.11 -1.38 -0.31
C SER A 268 17.95 -1.70 -1.80
N LEU A 269 16.70 -1.70 -2.29
CA LEU A 269 16.40 -1.83 -3.72
C LEU A 269 16.20 -0.44 -4.33
N PRO A 270 16.82 -0.12 -5.48
CA PRO A 270 16.39 1.02 -6.27
C PRO A 270 14.97 0.78 -6.76
N VAL A 271 14.17 1.85 -6.81
CA VAL A 271 12.75 1.78 -7.14
C VAL A 271 12.48 2.45 -8.48
N ILE A 272 11.71 1.78 -9.35
CA ILE A 272 11.14 2.36 -10.57
C ILE A 272 9.64 2.57 -10.29
N SER A 273 9.17 3.83 -10.30
CA SER A 273 7.76 4.11 -10.02
C SER A 273 7.31 5.43 -10.64
N THR A 274 6.11 5.88 -10.29
CA THR A 274 5.45 7.02 -10.93
C THR A 274 5.23 8.19 -9.98
N THR A 275 4.89 9.35 -10.53
CA THR A 275 4.69 10.62 -9.81
C THR A 275 3.40 10.66 -8.97
N VAL A 276 2.72 9.53 -8.71
CA VAL A 276 1.41 9.49 -8.05
C VAL A 276 1.47 9.43 -6.52
N GLY A 277 0.51 10.06 -5.87
CA GLY A 277 0.33 10.01 -4.41
C GLY A 277 1.52 10.52 -3.62
N GLY A 278 1.94 9.77 -2.62
CA GLY A 278 3.09 10.09 -1.78
C GLY A 278 4.44 9.56 -2.31
N ILE A 279 4.47 8.93 -3.50
CA ILE A 279 5.71 8.36 -4.06
C ILE A 279 6.79 9.44 -4.26
N PRO A 280 6.51 10.65 -4.83
CA PRO A 280 7.51 11.68 -5.03
C PRO A 280 8.15 12.21 -3.72
N GLU A 281 7.54 11.94 -2.59
CA GLU A 281 8.09 12.36 -1.29
C GLU A 281 9.18 11.41 -0.76
N ILE A 282 9.24 10.18 -1.30
CA ILE A 282 10.19 9.15 -0.88
C ILE A 282 11.13 8.71 -2.00
N LEU A 283 10.71 8.83 -3.26
CA LEU A 283 11.48 8.46 -4.45
C LEU A 283 11.96 9.72 -5.17
N LYS A 284 13.28 9.85 -5.32
CA LYS A 284 13.96 10.95 -6.01
C LYS A 284 14.62 10.44 -7.28
N ASN A 285 14.24 11.03 -8.42
CA ASN A 285 14.74 10.61 -9.73
C ASN A 285 16.26 10.73 -9.82
N GLY A 286 16.93 9.65 -10.23
CA GLY A 286 18.38 9.59 -10.36
C GLY A 286 19.14 9.45 -9.02
N GLU A 287 18.45 9.48 -7.87
CA GLU A 287 19.08 9.38 -6.56
C GLU A 287 18.91 7.99 -5.94
N ASN A 288 17.68 7.57 -5.70
CA ASN A 288 17.34 6.26 -5.11
C ASN A 288 16.45 5.42 -6.03
N GLY A 289 16.31 5.81 -7.29
CA GLY A 289 15.58 5.12 -8.33
C GLY A 289 15.17 6.05 -9.46
N PHE A 290 14.15 5.64 -10.21
CA PHE A 290 13.57 6.38 -11.32
C PHE A 290 12.10 6.66 -11.09
N ILE A 291 11.68 7.91 -11.34
CA ILE A 291 10.30 8.33 -11.24
C ILE A 291 9.82 8.90 -12.58
N MET A 292 8.63 8.54 -13.01
CA MET A 292 8.08 8.88 -14.32
C MET A 292 6.58 9.13 -14.25
N GLU A 293 6.00 9.68 -15.31
CA GLU A 293 4.55 9.80 -15.41
C GLU A 293 3.89 8.42 -15.61
N PRO A 294 2.67 8.20 -15.08
CA PRO A 294 1.92 6.97 -15.32
C PRO A 294 1.71 6.72 -16.82
N GLY A 295 1.97 5.49 -17.26
CA GLY A 295 1.82 5.08 -18.67
C GLY A 295 3.01 5.39 -19.57
N ASP A 296 4.06 5.99 -19.07
CA ASP A 296 5.30 6.25 -19.83
C ASP A 296 6.14 4.96 -19.96
N LYS A 297 5.79 4.18 -20.99
CA LYS A 297 6.42 2.89 -21.29
C LYS A 297 7.87 3.01 -21.72
N ASP A 298 8.22 4.09 -22.40
CA ASP A 298 9.60 4.31 -22.84
C ASP A 298 10.49 4.67 -21.63
N ALA A 299 9.99 5.47 -20.68
CA ALA A 299 10.69 5.73 -19.42
C ALA A 299 10.84 4.44 -18.59
N ILE A 300 9.82 3.57 -18.53
CA ILE A 300 9.94 2.25 -17.90
C ILE A 300 11.10 1.46 -18.52
N TYR A 301 11.13 1.36 -19.85
CA TYR A 301 12.18 0.63 -20.57
C TYR A 301 13.57 1.17 -20.24
N HIS A 302 13.76 2.48 -20.37
CA HIS A 302 15.06 3.11 -20.12
C HIS A 302 15.52 2.95 -18.68
N ALA A 303 14.62 3.06 -17.70
CA ALA A 303 14.94 2.85 -16.29
C ALA A 303 15.40 1.41 -16.02
N VAL A 304 14.71 0.42 -16.58
CA VAL A 304 15.06 -1.00 -16.43
C VAL A 304 16.44 -1.28 -17.06
N VAL A 305 16.66 -0.82 -18.29
CA VAL A 305 17.95 -1.02 -19.00
C VAL A 305 19.09 -0.35 -18.25
N SER A 306 18.92 0.87 -17.77
CA SER A 306 19.96 1.59 -17.01
C SER A 306 20.40 0.83 -15.75
N LEU A 307 19.44 0.27 -14.99
CA LEU A 307 19.78 -0.50 -13.79
C LEU A 307 20.37 -1.87 -14.10
N MET A 308 19.91 -2.50 -15.19
CA MET A 308 20.41 -3.80 -15.64
C MET A 308 21.87 -3.72 -16.15
N GLU A 309 22.20 -2.68 -16.89
CA GLU A 309 23.50 -2.52 -17.54
C GLU A 309 24.56 -1.94 -16.59
N ASP A 310 24.16 -1.07 -15.67
CA ASP A 310 25.04 -0.45 -14.69
C ASP A 310 24.80 -0.97 -13.27
N LYS A 311 25.53 -2.04 -12.90
CA LYS A 311 25.47 -2.64 -11.56
C LYS A 311 25.93 -1.67 -10.45
N SER A 312 26.81 -0.72 -10.76
CA SER A 312 27.26 0.28 -9.77
C SER A 312 26.15 1.27 -9.47
N LEU A 313 25.50 1.80 -10.52
CA LEU A 313 24.34 2.67 -10.40
C LEU A 313 23.22 1.99 -9.60
N CYS A 314 22.88 0.74 -9.96
CA CYS A 314 21.86 -0.04 -9.27
C CYS A 314 22.15 -0.17 -7.76
N LYS A 315 23.39 -0.52 -7.41
CA LYS A 315 23.83 -0.65 -6.02
C LYS A 315 23.83 0.67 -5.26
N ASP A 316 24.27 1.76 -5.89
CA ASP A 316 24.36 3.06 -5.24
C ASP A 316 22.99 3.69 -5.03
N MET A 317 22.07 3.57 -6.00
CA MET A 317 20.68 3.94 -5.82
C MET A 317 20.00 3.10 -4.72
N GLY A 318 20.27 1.79 -4.69
CA GLY A 318 19.75 0.92 -3.64
C GLY A 318 20.21 1.32 -2.24
N LYS A 319 21.46 1.71 -2.04
CA LYS A 319 21.95 2.22 -0.75
C LYS A 319 21.25 3.51 -0.33
N LYS A 320 20.93 4.40 -1.29
CA LYS A 320 20.22 5.65 -0.99
C LYS A 320 18.71 5.46 -0.79
N SER A 321 18.17 4.29 -1.13
CA SER A 321 16.77 3.93 -0.87
C SER A 321 16.53 3.61 0.60
N PHE A 322 17.53 3.07 1.32
CA PHE A 322 17.46 2.77 2.74
C PHE A 322 17.75 4.00 3.58
#